data_c9e4b792d5dbef6d7d31f81a39a12030
#
_entry.id   c9e4b792d5dbef6d7d31f81a39a12030
#
_cell.length_a   1.000
_cell.length_b   1.000
_cell.length_c   1.000
_cell.angle_alpha   90.00
_cell.angle_beta   90.00
_cell.angle_gamma   90.00
#
_symmetry.space_group_name_H-M   'P 1'
#
loop_
_entity.id
_entity.type
_entity.pdbx_description
1 polymer ?
#
loop_
_entity_poly.entity_id
_entity_poly.type
_entity_poly.pdbx_seq_one_letter_code
_entity_poly.pdbx_strand_id
1 'polypeptide(L)'
;MSITTSKYGGLAHQLISEGIVSEANMKIAQTESQQQQVGLVPYLVDNKLADAYHLAQMLSQAFGDPLFDLDSLHVDVIPKDLVDEKIIRKFNALPLFKRGQRLFVALSDPTRVDAIDAIAFNSRLSIETIVVEEDKLKKRIESLYADAMQNFDSFSDSDLNVGFDEGEEEEGETKLSDGVEEAPVVKFVNKMLVDAIRMGASDLHFEPYEKTYRVRFRVDGVMQKMANPPVQLAGKIAARLKVMSQMDISERRVPQDGRIKLKISKDKAIDFRVSCLPTLFGEKLVLRILDPSSAMLGIEALGYEPDQKDMFLEALHKPQGMLLITGPTGSGKTVSLYTGINILNTGATNISTAEDPVEINLEGINQVNVNPKVGLTFANALKSFLRQDPDIVMVGEIRDLETAEIAIKAAQTGHMVLSTLHTNSAPETLTRLRNMGVASFNIATSVNLVIAQRLARRLCKNCKRPINIPKQSLLELGFTDADLDNPDNIIHEPVGCNECREGYKGRVGIYEVMKVSPDISRIIMEDGNAIDIKDAALKNGFRDLRRSGILKVLQGVTSIQKMMRVTPE
;
A
#
# COMPACT_ATOMS: atom_id res chain seq x y z
N MET A 1 -57.26 27.81 39.18
CA MET A 1 -56.15 27.25 38.41
C MET A 1 -55.41 26.29 39.31
N SER A 2 -55.66 25.01 39.18
CA SER A 2 -55.02 23.95 39.96
C SER A 2 -53.59 23.75 39.46
N ILE A 3 -52.64 23.98 40.31
CA ILE A 3 -51.24 23.68 40.07
C ILE A 3 -51.16 22.13 40.19
N THR A 4 -51.25 21.44 39.07
CA THR A 4 -50.90 20.03 38.98
C THR A 4 -49.37 19.97 39.12
N THR A 5 -48.90 19.57 40.32
CA THR A 5 -47.51 19.17 40.55
C THR A 5 -47.17 18.06 39.56
N SER A 6 -46.35 18.37 38.58
CA SER A 6 -45.93 17.38 37.59
C SER A 6 -45.16 16.25 38.30
N LYS A 7 -45.60 15.03 38.07
CA LYS A 7 -45.07 13.79 38.67
C LYS A 7 -43.66 13.48 38.22
N TYR A 8 -43.18 14.17 37.20
CA TYR A 8 -41.89 14.03 36.54
C TYR A 8 -41.16 15.37 36.57
N GLY A 9 -39.88 15.36 36.86
CA GLY A 9 -39.03 16.56 36.85
C GLY A 9 -38.31 16.78 35.52
N GLY A 10 -38.01 18.06 35.20
CA GLY A 10 -37.07 18.44 34.14
C GLY A 10 -37.27 17.78 32.78
N LEU A 11 -36.24 17.12 32.32
CA LEU A 11 -36.16 16.47 30.99
C LEU A 11 -37.29 15.44 30.76
N ALA A 12 -37.61 14.61 31.76
CA ALA A 12 -38.63 13.59 31.60
C ALA A 12 -40.04 14.20 31.36
N HIS A 13 -40.37 15.31 32.03
CA HIS A 13 -41.61 16.00 31.80
C HIS A 13 -41.68 16.57 30.38
N GLN A 14 -40.59 17.13 29.90
CA GLN A 14 -40.51 17.74 28.56
C GLN A 14 -40.67 16.68 27.48
N LEU A 15 -40.00 15.54 27.59
CA LEU A 15 -40.12 14.42 26.64
C LEU A 15 -41.56 13.84 26.56
N ILE A 16 -42.29 13.86 27.65
CA ILE A 16 -43.71 13.46 27.67
C ILE A 16 -44.58 14.54 27.04
N SER A 17 -44.38 15.80 27.37
CA SER A 17 -45.18 16.93 26.86
C SER A 17 -45.04 17.12 25.34
N GLU A 18 -43.86 16.87 24.79
CA GLU A 18 -43.56 16.93 23.35
C GLU A 18 -44.03 15.63 22.63
N GLY A 19 -44.53 14.62 23.37
CA GLY A 19 -45.02 13.36 22.80
C GLY A 19 -43.93 12.42 22.24
N ILE A 20 -42.66 12.66 22.58
CA ILE A 20 -41.53 11.83 22.13
C ILE A 20 -41.54 10.47 22.84
N VAL A 21 -41.90 10.46 24.14
CA VAL A 21 -42.01 9.24 24.95
C VAL A 21 -43.35 9.22 25.69
N SER A 22 -44.04 8.08 25.64
CA SER A 22 -45.30 7.93 26.42
C SER A 22 -45.02 7.90 27.93
N GLU A 23 -45.98 8.34 28.73
CA GLU A 23 -45.86 8.36 30.21
C GLU A 23 -45.55 6.97 30.77
N ALA A 24 -46.14 5.90 30.19
CA ALA A 24 -45.88 4.53 30.57
C ALA A 24 -44.43 4.10 30.33
N ASN A 25 -43.91 4.41 29.14
CA ASN A 25 -42.54 4.12 28.77
C ASN A 25 -41.51 4.97 29.56
N MET A 26 -41.85 6.22 29.87
CA MET A 26 -41.00 7.08 30.69
C MET A 26 -40.85 6.55 32.12
N LYS A 27 -41.91 6.02 32.71
CA LYS A 27 -41.86 5.42 34.05
C LYS A 27 -40.93 4.20 34.07
N ILE A 28 -41.04 3.34 33.08
CA ILE A 28 -40.15 2.18 32.91
C ILE A 28 -38.69 2.65 32.71
N ALA A 29 -38.49 3.58 31.79
CA ALA A 29 -37.17 4.09 31.47
C ALA A 29 -36.45 4.74 32.66
N GLN A 30 -37.13 5.51 33.49
CA GLN A 30 -36.53 6.10 34.70
C GLN A 30 -36.18 5.04 35.75
N THR A 31 -37.01 4.02 35.93
CA THR A 31 -36.75 2.97 36.92
C THR A 31 -35.56 2.10 36.47
N GLU A 32 -35.56 1.67 35.22
CA GLU A 32 -34.55 0.76 34.71
C GLU A 32 -33.21 1.44 34.42
N SER A 33 -33.20 2.69 33.93
CA SER A 33 -31.97 3.45 33.74
C SER A 33 -31.23 3.69 35.05
N GLN A 34 -31.98 3.95 36.16
CA GLN A 34 -31.39 4.07 37.49
C GLN A 34 -30.83 2.75 38.01
N GLN A 35 -31.55 1.63 37.81
CA GLN A 35 -31.10 0.30 38.22
C GLN A 35 -29.84 -0.15 37.47
N GLN A 36 -29.76 0.18 36.19
CA GLN A 36 -28.62 -0.14 35.31
C GLN A 36 -27.48 0.89 35.39
N GLN A 37 -27.66 1.97 36.14
CA GLN A 37 -26.70 3.10 36.23
C GLN A 37 -26.34 3.71 34.86
N VAL A 38 -27.27 3.73 33.91
CA VAL A 38 -27.16 4.30 32.58
C VAL A 38 -27.91 5.63 32.51
N GLY A 39 -27.46 6.57 31.71
CA GLY A 39 -28.18 7.85 31.49
C GLY A 39 -29.54 7.63 30.84
N LEU A 40 -30.50 8.53 31.10
CA LEU A 40 -31.86 8.40 30.56
C LEU A 40 -31.88 8.43 29.01
N VAL A 41 -31.13 9.35 28.38
CA VAL A 41 -31.08 9.47 26.92
C VAL A 41 -30.47 8.22 26.25
N PRO A 42 -29.30 7.71 26.66
CA PRO A 42 -28.79 6.44 26.17
C PRO A 42 -29.79 5.27 26.33
N TYR A 43 -30.44 5.17 27.49
CA TYR A 43 -31.42 4.11 27.74
C TYR A 43 -32.60 4.17 26.75
N LEU A 44 -33.14 5.36 26.50
CA LEU A 44 -34.29 5.54 25.60
C LEU A 44 -33.94 5.15 24.15
N VAL A 45 -32.74 5.52 23.70
CA VAL A 45 -32.28 5.21 22.33
C VAL A 45 -31.92 3.72 22.18
N ASP A 46 -31.16 3.14 23.11
CA ASP A 46 -30.73 1.74 23.04
C ASP A 46 -31.95 0.77 23.07
N ASN A 47 -33.01 1.12 23.80
CA ASN A 47 -34.26 0.33 23.86
C ASN A 47 -35.30 0.72 22.80
N LYS A 48 -34.94 1.60 21.83
CA LYS A 48 -35.81 2.07 20.75
C LYS A 48 -37.13 2.68 21.25
N LEU A 49 -37.10 3.31 22.41
CA LEU A 49 -38.24 4.02 23.01
C LEU A 49 -38.34 5.46 22.48
N ALA A 50 -37.26 6.01 21.94
CA ALA A 50 -37.21 7.30 21.28
C ALA A 50 -36.21 7.28 20.11
N ASP A 51 -36.48 8.09 19.08
CA ASP A 51 -35.58 8.30 17.94
C ASP A 51 -34.43 9.22 18.33
N ALA A 52 -33.19 8.83 18.03
CA ALA A 52 -31.97 9.54 18.43
C ALA A 52 -31.91 10.96 17.88
N TYR A 53 -32.30 11.16 16.60
CA TYR A 53 -32.26 12.47 15.94
C TYR A 53 -33.32 13.42 16.51
N HIS A 54 -34.56 12.99 16.65
CA HIS A 54 -35.64 13.80 17.23
C HIS A 54 -35.33 14.20 18.67
N LEU A 55 -34.73 13.29 19.44
CA LEU A 55 -34.31 13.53 20.81
C LEU A 55 -33.20 14.59 20.89
N ALA A 56 -32.17 14.47 20.05
CA ALA A 56 -31.08 15.43 19.96
C ALA A 56 -31.58 16.82 19.48
N GLN A 57 -32.52 16.88 18.53
CA GLN A 57 -33.11 18.10 18.06
C GLN A 57 -33.91 18.84 19.18
N MET A 58 -34.71 18.10 19.93
CA MET A 58 -35.48 18.67 21.04
C MET A 58 -34.56 19.18 22.15
N LEU A 59 -33.52 18.40 22.52
CA LEU A 59 -32.54 18.79 23.53
C LEU A 59 -31.77 20.06 23.12
N SER A 60 -31.35 20.13 21.87
CA SER A 60 -30.71 21.34 21.32
C SER A 60 -31.58 22.56 21.43
N GLN A 61 -32.88 22.45 21.11
CA GLN A 61 -33.83 23.56 21.21
C GLN A 61 -34.14 23.95 22.66
N ALA A 62 -34.28 22.96 23.56
CA ALA A 62 -34.61 23.17 24.95
C ALA A 62 -33.50 23.82 25.78
N PHE A 63 -32.25 23.46 25.51
CA PHE A 63 -31.08 23.92 26.26
C PHE A 63 -30.27 25.00 25.52
N GLY A 64 -30.54 25.23 24.25
CA GLY A 64 -29.86 26.26 23.44
C GLY A 64 -28.46 25.84 22.97
N ASP A 65 -28.09 24.59 23.15
CA ASP A 65 -26.82 24.05 22.68
C ASP A 65 -26.91 23.70 21.17
N PRO A 66 -25.86 23.93 20.37
CA PRO A 66 -25.90 23.63 18.94
C PRO A 66 -25.98 22.13 18.66
N LEU A 67 -26.86 21.74 17.72
CA LEU A 67 -26.92 20.36 17.20
C LEU A 67 -25.83 20.17 16.13
N PHE A 68 -25.07 19.09 16.21
CA PHE A 68 -23.98 18.80 15.27
C PHE A 68 -24.03 17.35 14.77
N ASP A 69 -23.88 17.18 13.47
CA ASP A 69 -23.77 15.84 12.86
C ASP A 69 -22.35 15.32 12.92
N LEU A 70 -22.11 14.29 13.74
CA LEU A 70 -20.80 13.68 13.93
C LEU A 70 -20.25 13.00 12.66
N ASP A 71 -21.10 12.62 11.70
CA ASP A 71 -20.64 11.99 10.46
C ASP A 71 -19.94 12.99 9.53
N SER A 72 -20.18 14.29 9.71
CA SER A 72 -19.50 15.36 8.98
C SER A 72 -18.09 15.65 9.49
N LEU A 73 -17.68 15.12 10.67
CA LEU A 73 -16.38 15.40 11.29
C LEU A 73 -15.33 14.37 10.91
N HIS A 74 -14.20 14.83 10.38
CA HIS A 74 -13.06 13.95 10.14
C HIS A 74 -12.41 13.50 11.44
N VAL A 75 -12.13 12.18 11.56
CA VAL A 75 -11.57 11.54 12.75
C VAL A 75 -10.22 12.12 13.18
N ASP A 76 -9.42 12.58 12.22
CA ASP A 76 -8.08 13.11 12.46
C ASP A 76 -8.08 14.48 13.17
N VAL A 77 -9.22 15.17 13.23
CA VAL A 77 -9.35 16.48 13.87
C VAL A 77 -9.64 16.35 15.37
N ILE A 78 -10.10 15.18 15.82
CA ILE A 78 -10.51 14.94 17.21
C ILE A 78 -9.28 14.86 18.13
N PRO A 79 -9.18 15.71 19.16
CA PRO A 79 -8.03 15.74 20.06
C PRO A 79 -8.09 14.58 21.06
N LYS A 80 -7.35 13.52 20.80
CA LYS A 80 -7.35 12.26 21.59
C LYS A 80 -6.63 12.37 22.93
N ASP A 81 -5.74 13.35 23.09
CA ASP A 81 -4.84 13.46 24.24
C ASP A 81 -5.29 14.49 25.29
N LEU A 82 -6.42 15.19 25.07
CA LEU A 82 -6.87 16.26 25.95
C LEU A 82 -7.74 15.78 27.13
N VAL A 83 -8.36 14.62 27.00
CA VAL A 83 -9.23 14.02 28.02
C VAL A 83 -8.92 12.53 28.10
N ASP A 84 -8.86 11.99 29.34
CA ASP A 84 -8.61 10.57 29.57
C ASP A 84 -9.73 9.72 28.95
N GLU A 85 -9.36 8.67 28.22
CA GLU A 85 -10.29 7.74 27.58
C GLU A 85 -11.32 7.16 28.56
N LYS A 86 -10.89 6.88 29.83
CA LYS A 86 -11.80 6.35 30.87
C LYS A 86 -12.93 7.32 31.17
N ILE A 87 -12.67 8.63 31.12
CA ILE A 87 -13.70 9.66 31.33
C ILE A 87 -14.61 9.73 30.13
N ILE A 88 -14.06 9.71 28.92
CA ILE A 88 -14.84 9.71 27.67
C ILE A 88 -15.82 8.54 27.62
N ARG A 89 -15.35 7.34 27.91
CA ARG A 89 -16.19 6.12 27.93
C ARG A 89 -17.22 6.14 29.05
N LYS A 90 -16.82 6.54 30.28
CA LYS A 90 -17.70 6.55 31.44
C LYS A 90 -18.89 7.47 31.25
N PHE A 91 -18.68 8.63 30.64
CA PHE A 91 -19.69 9.65 30.49
C PHE A 91 -20.32 9.70 29.10
N ASN A 92 -19.87 8.88 28.16
CA ASN A 92 -20.27 8.91 26.75
C ASN A 92 -20.18 10.33 26.18
N ALA A 93 -18.99 10.96 26.31
CA ALA A 93 -18.76 12.36 25.95
C ALA A 93 -17.48 12.46 25.12
N LEU A 94 -17.55 13.12 23.95
CA LEU A 94 -16.44 13.14 23.00
C LEU A 94 -15.90 14.57 22.79
N PRO A 95 -14.61 14.86 23.10
CA PRO A 95 -13.97 16.10 22.72
C PRO A 95 -13.90 16.22 21.19
N LEU A 96 -14.44 17.29 20.61
CA LEU A 96 -14.47 17.50 19.15
C LEU A 96 -13.30 18.37 18.68
N PHE A 97 -13.12 19.53 19.26
CA PHE A 97 -12.03 20.46 18.93
C PHE A 97 -11.79 21.47 20.04
N LYS A 98 -10.61 22.12 20.03
CA LYS A 98 -10.22 23.14 20.98
C LYS A 98 -10.04 24.50 20.27
N ARG A 99 -10.55 25.56 20.89
CA ARG A 99 -10.29 26.96 20.47
C ARG A 99 -9.86 27.79 21.67
N GLY A 100 -8.57 28.17 21.72
CA GLY A 100 -8.00 28.87 22.86
C GLY A 100 -8.14 28.05 24.16
N GLN A 101 -8.82 28.57 25.17
CA GLN A 101 -9.08 27.92 26.45
C GLN A 101 -10.44 27.17 26.51
N ARG A 102 -11.14 27.07 25.40
CA ARG A 102 -12.43 26.38 25.32
C ARG A 102 -12.27 25.05 24.61
N LEU A 103 -12.86 24.01 25.20
CA LEU A 103 -12.97 22.68 24.61
C LEU A 103 -14.44 22.42 24.27
N PHE A 104 -14.71 22.11 23.00
CA PHE A 104 -16.03 21.76 22.52
C PHE A 104 -16.22 20.26 22.65
N VAL A 105 -17.27 19.85 23.40
CA VAL A 105 -17.53 18.45 23.75
C VAL A 105 -18.89 18.02 23.26
N ALA A 106 -18.94 16.94 22.50
CA ALA A 106 -20.18 16.29 22.07
C ALA A 106 -20.79 15.48 23.22
N LEU A 107 -22.05 15.73 23.47
CA LEU A 107 -22.90 15.03 24.45
C LEU A 107 -24.27 14.76 23.83
N SER A 108 -24.88 13.63 24.15
CA SER A 108 -26.27 13.35 23.80
C SER A 108 -27.27 13.92 24.80
N ASP A 109 -26.80 14.18 26.03
CA ASP A 109 -27.60 14.73 27.12
C ASP A 109 -26.86 15.92 27.77
N PRO A 110 -27.21 17.18 27.43
CA PRO A 110 -26.58 18.37 27.99
C PRO A 110 -26.88 18.59 29.48
N THR A 111 -27.82 17.84 30.07
CA THR A 111 -28.12 17.93 31.51
C THR A 111 -27.10 17.21 32.39
N ARG A 112 -26.16 16.48 31.79
CA ARG A 112 -25.11 15.74 32.50
C ARG A 112 -23.97 16.65 32.97
N VAL A 113 -24.26 17.45 34.01
CA VAL A 113 -23.29 18.36 34.64
C VAL A 113 -22.08 17.58 35.19
N ASP A 114 -22.29 16.36 35.68
CA ASP A 114 -21.26 15.45 36.16
C ASP A 114 -20.21 15.12 35.08
N ALA A 115 -20.64 14.97 33.83
CA ALA A 115 -19.75 14.73 32.70
C ALA A 115 -18.93 15.98 32.35
N ILE A 116 -19.61 17.14 32.31
CA ILE A 116 -18.99 18.42 32.02
C ILE A 116 -17.91 18.76 33.05
N ASP A 117 -18.22 18.61 34.34
CA ASP A 117 -17.28 18.89 35.43
C ASP A 117 -16.09 17.93 35.42
N ALA A 118 -16.31 16.65 35.16
CA ALA A 118 -15.23 15.67 35.06
C ALA A 118 -14.26 15.97 33.91
N ILE A 119 -14.80 16.38 32.75
CA ILE A 119 -13.99 16.75 31.58
C ILE A 119 -13.27 18.07 31.80
N ALA A 120 -13.93 19.06 32.39
CA ALA A 120 -13.31 20.34 32.73
C ALA A 120 -12.14 20.18 33.71
N PHE A 121 -12.32 19.34 34.73
CA PHE A 121 -11.27 19.04 35.70
C PHE A 121 -10.07 18.33 35.08
N ASN A 122 -10.33 17.34 34.22
CA ASN A 122 -9.28 16.56 33.58
C ASN A 122 -8.51 17.36 32.53
N SER A 123 -9.20 18.13 31.68
CA SER A 123 -8.60 18.91 30.59
C SER A 123 -8.04 20.26 31.06
N ARG A 124 -8.48 20.79 32.19
CA ARG A 124 -8.23 22.16 32.69
C ARG A 124 -8.67 23.26 31.71
N LEU A 125 -9.71 22.98 30.95
CA LEU A 125 -10.29 23.88 29.95
C LEU A 125 -11.74 24.20 30.31
N SER A 126 -12.27 25.34 29.84
CA SER A 126 -13.71 25.59 29.88
C SER A 126 -14.42 24.76 28.80
N ILE A 127 -15.52 24.13 29.19
CA ILE A 127 -16.27 23.22 28.33
C ILE A 127 -17.42 23.99 27.69
N GLU A 128 -17.59 23.82 26.38
CA GLU A 128 -18.73 24.21 25.59
C GLU A 128 -19.43 22.94 25.07
N THR A 129 -20.69 22.78 25.37
CA THR A 129 -21.48 21.61 25.00
C THR A 129 -22.01 21.69 23.58
N ILE A 130 -21.99 20.57 22.89
CA ILE A 130 -22.56 20.39 21.55
C ILE A 130 -23.44 19.14 21.61
N VAL A 131 -24.72 19.29 21.26
CA VAL A 131 -25.65 18.17 21.24
C VAL A 131 -25.45 17.33 19.97
N VAL A 132 -25.43 16.02 20.13
CA VAL A 132 -25.28 15.05 19.03
C VAL A 132 -26.22 13.85 19.23
N GLU A 133 -26.47 13.11 18.15
CA GLU A 133 -27.23 11.87 18.21
C GLU A 133 -26.50 10.80 19.03
N GLU A 134 -27.19 10.16 19.96
CA GLU A 134 -26.61 9.17 20.89
C GLU A 134 -26.01 7.96 20.16
N ASP A 135 -26.70 7.42 19.19
CA ASP A 135 -26.26 6.26 18.42
C ASP A 135 -25.00 6.55 17.59
N LYS A 136 -24.89 7.76 17.04
CA LYS A 136 -23.67 8.21 16.34
C LYS A 136 -22.52 8.48 17.31
N LEU A 137 -22.83 9.07 18.47
CA LEU A 137 -21.82 9.34 19.52
C LEU A 137 -21.20 8.04 20.02
N LYS A 138 -22.03 7.08 20.37
CA LYS A 138 -21.60 5.75 20.85
C LYS A 138 -20.73 5.03 19.83
N LYS A 139 -21.19 4.94 18.57
CA LYS A 139 -20.41 4.36 17.46
C LYS A 139 -19.08 5.09 17.25
N ARG A 140 -19.08 6.43 17.36
CA ARG A 140 -17.88 7.22 17.16
C ARG A 140 -16.86 7.00 18.28
N ILE A 141 -17.28 6.98 19.55
CA ILE A 141 -16.44 6.67 20.70
C ILE A 141 -15.90 5.24 20.59
N GLU A 142 -16.75 4.27 20.26
CA GLU A 142 -16.32 2.89 20.03
C GLU A 142 -15.28 2.78 18.91
N SER A 143 -15.48 3.47 17.79
CA SER A 143 -14.53 3.45 16.68
C SER A 143 -13.20 4.14 16.98
N LEU A 144 -13.21 5.20 17.82
CA LEU A 144 -12.03 5.99 18.17
C LEU A 144 -11.18 5.37 19.25
N TYR A 145 -11.84 4.74 20.21
CA TYR A 145 -11.27 4.16 21.43
C TYR A 145 -11.60 2.68 21.55
N ALA A 146 -11.96 2.01 20.45
CA ALA A 146 -12.10 0.58 20.44
C ALA A 146 -10.83 -0.02 21.03
N ASP A 147 -10.94 -0.63 22.19
CA ASP A 147 -9.80 -1.32 22.80
C ASP A 147 -9.21 -2.23 21.75
N ALA A 148 -7.92 -2.05 21.50
CA ALA A 148 -7.21 -2.90 20.56
C ALA A 148 -7.39 -4.39 20.91
N MET A 149 -7.75 -4.70 22.14
CA MET A 149 -8.07 -6.03 22.63
C MET A 149 -9.51 -6.48 22.30
N GLN A 150 -10.53 -5.61 22.40
CA GLN A 150 -11.92 -5.96 22.04
C GLN A 150 -12.12 -6.10 20.54
N ASN A 151 -11.39 -5.32 19.73
CA ASN A 151 -11.32 -5.55 18.27
C ASN A 151 -10.61 -6.85 17.89
N PHE A 152 -9.75 -7.39 18.76
CA PHE A 152 -9.13 -8.69 18.57
C PHE A 152 -10.13 -9.84 18.74
N ASP A 153 -11.08 -9.73 19.68
CA ASP A 153 -12.06 -10.79 19.98
C ASP A 153 -13.29 -10.74 19.04
N SER A 154 -13.60 -9.60 18.43
CA SER A 154 -14.78 -9.40 17.58
C SER A 154 -14.60 -9.83 16.11
N PHE A 155 -13.46 -10.40 15.71
CA PHE A 155 -13.28 -10.94 14.36
C PHE A 155 -14.13 -12.19 14.18
N SER A 156 -15.31 -12.03 13.56
CA SER A 156 -16.23 -13.14 13.30
C SER A 156 -15.67 -14.13 12.27
N ASP A 157 -15.96 -15.41 12.49
CA ASP A 157 -15.47 -16.56 11.72
C ASP A 157 -15.97 -16.65 10.27
N SER A 158 -16.84 -15.74 9.81
CA SER A 158 -17.60 -15.93 8.58
C SER A 158 -16.83 -15.71 7.26
N ASP A 159 -15.59 -15.16 7.30
CA ASP A 159 -14.86 -14.80 6.09
C ASP A 159 -13.47 -15.47 5.92
N LEU A 160 -13.07 -16.37 6.80
CA LEU A 160 -11.70 -16.88 6.86
C LEU A 160 -11.59 -18.39 6.66
N ASN A 161 -12.09 -18.91 5.52
CA ASN A 161 -11.71 -20.27 5.07
C ASN A 161 -10.38 -20.21 4.29
N VAL A 162 -9.32 -19.76 4.97
CA VAL A 162 -7.99 -19.62 4.38
C VAL A 162 -7.11 -20.75 4.91
N GLY A 163 -6.73 -21.69 4.04
CA GLY A 163 -5.81 -22.77 4.38
C GLY A 163 -4.35 -22.30 4.27
N PHE A 164 -3.52 -22.66 5.24
CA PHE A 164 -2.06 -22.55 5.14
C PHE A 164 -1.51 -23.91 4.71
N ASP A 165 -0.56 -23.94 3.79
CA ASP A 165 0.24 -25.15 3.50
C ASP A 165 1.26 -25.30 4.63
N GLU A 166 0.85 -25.91 5.72
CA GLU A 166 1.79 -26.50 6.67
C GLU A 166 2.32 -27.73 5.94
N GLY A 167 3.61 -27.72 5.52
CA GLY A 167 4.24 -28.84 4.84
C GLY A 167 3.96 -30.13 5.62
N GLU A 168 3.73 -31.20 4.88
CA GLU A 168 3.53 -32.55 5.44
C GLU A 168 4.69 -32.87 6.40
N GLU A 169 4.49 -32.66 7.69
CA GLU A 169 5.29 -33.22 8.76
C GLU A 169 4.42 -34.09 9.61
N GLU A 170 4.95 -35.29 9.82
CA GLU A 170 4.43 -36.38 10.60
C GLU A 170 3.82 -35.94 11.93
N GLU A 171 2.72 -36.62 12.32
CA GLU A 171 2.07 -36.55 13.61
C GLU A 171 3.07 -36.67 14.77
N GLY A 172 3.50 -35.53 15.28
CA GLY A 172 4.24 -35.37 16.52
C GLY A 172 3.49 -34.41 17.41
N GLU A 173 2.59 -34.97 18.24
CA GLU A 173 1.91 -34.24 19.31
C GLU A 173 2.92 -33.55 20.24
N THR A 174 3.16 -32.26 20.04
CA THR A 174 3.62 -31.37 21.12
C THR A 174 2.45 -30.47 21.51
N LYS A 175 1.66 -30.94 22.48
CA LYS A 175 0.73 -30.13 23.23
C LYS A 175 1.48 -29.02 23.95
N LEU A 176 1.58 -27.85 23.35
CA LEU A 176 1.84 -26.60 24.07
C LEU A 176 0.52 -26.15 24.70
N SER A 177 0.42 -26.35 26.01
CA SER A 177 -0.63 -25.83 26.87
C SER A 177 -0.58 -24.31 26.86
N ASP A 178 -1.47 -23.66 26.08
CA ASP A 178 -2.03 -22.31 26.28
C ASP A 178 -2.98 -21.93 25.13
N GLY A 179 -3.84 -22.86 24.74
CA GLY A 179 -4.67 -22.80 23.52
C GLY A 179 -5.81 -21.77 23.49
N VAL A 180 -6.04 -20.99 24.56
CA VAL A 180 -7.15 -20.02 24.62
C VAL A 180 -6.67 -18.57 24.36
N GLU A 181 -5.42 -18.25 24.64
CA GLU A 181 -4.86 -16.89 24.44
C GLU A 181 -4.25 -16.65 23.03
N GLU A 182 -4.04 -17.69 22.22
CA GLU A 182 -3.41 -17.55 20.89
C GLU A 182 -4.42 -17.26 19.76
N ALA A 183 -5.67 -17.67 19.91
CA ALA A 183 -6.71 -17.50 18.88
C ALA A 183 -6.88 -16.05 18.39
N PRO A 184 -6.87 -15.01 19.24
CA PRO A 184 -6.99 -13.61 18.80
C PRO A 184 -5.81 -13.14 17.95
N VAL A 185 -4.57 -13.54 18.29
CA VAL A 185 -3.36 -13.17 17.54
C VAL A 185 -3.34 -13.85 16.17
N VAL A 186 -3.73 -15.12 16.10
CA VAL A 186 -3.83 -15.87 14.83
C VAL A 186 -4.85 -15.20 13.91
N LYS A 187 -6.06 -14.91 14.41
CA LYS A 187 -7.11 -14.22 13.64
C LYS A 187 -6.63 -12.84 13.15
N PHE A 188 -5.96 -12.07 14.00
CA PHE A 188 -5.43 -10.76 13.63
C PHE A 188 -4.40 -10.85 12.51
N VAL A 189 -3.39 -11.73 12.64
CA VAL A 189 -2.35 -11.90 11.61
C VAL A 189 -2.99 -12.33 10.28
N ASN A 190 -3.87 -13.33 10.31
CA ASN A 190 -4.54 -13.82 9.12
C ASN A 190 -5.36 -12.72 8.44
N LYS A 191 -6.10 -11.91 9.22
CA LYS A 191 -6.84 -10.77 8.69
C LYS A 191 -5.91 -9.75 8.04
N MET A 192 -4.79 -9.40 8.68
CA MET A 192 -3.83 -8.44 8.09
C MET A 192 -3.28 -8.94 6.75
N LEU A 193 -3.00 -10.24 6.61
CA LEU A 193 -2.55 -10.82 5.35
C LEU A 193 -3.62 -10.74 4.26
N VAL A 194 -4.86 -11.11 4.57
CA VAL A 194 -5.98 -11.06 3.62
C VAL A 194 -6.33 -9.61 3.23
N ASP A 195 -6.41 -8.70 4.20
CA ASP A 195 -6.69 -7.29 3.94
C ASP A 195 -5.61 -6.66 3.05
N ALA A 196 -4.33 -6.99 3.27
CA ALA A 196 -3.25 -6.50 2.44
C ALA A 196 -3.38 -6.97 0.98
N ILE A 197 -3.75 -8.23 0.76
CA ILE A 197 -4.00 -8.76 -0.57
C ILE A 197 -5.19 -8.05 -1.24
N ARG A 198 -6.32 -7.91 -0.52
CA ARG A 198 -7.52 -7.22 -1.02
C ARG A 198 -7.25 -5.77 -1.39
N MET A 199 -6.38 -5.09 -0.65
CA MET A 199 -5.98 -3.71 -0.90
C MET A 199 -4.91 -3.56 -1.98
N GLY A 200 -4.38 -4.64 -2.53
CA GLY A 200 -3.28 -4.62 -3.49
C GLY A 200 -1.97 -4.06 -2.91
N ALA A 201 -1.71 -4.34 -1.63
CA ALA A 201 -0.46 -3.93 -1.00
C ALA A 201 0.72 -4.71 -1.61
N SER A 202 1.88 -4.06 -1.68
CA SER A 202 3.15 -4.72 -2.04
C SER A 202 3.87 -5.28 -0.82
N ASP A 203 3.81 -4.58 0.32
CA ASP A 203 4.52 -4.97 1.52
C ASP A 203 3.66 -4.70 2.77
N LEU A 204 3.79 -5.56 3.79
CA LEU A 204 3.27 -5.38 5.14
C LEU A 204 4.43 -5.18 6.10
N HIS A 205 4.31 -4.23 6.98
CA HIS A 205 5.31 -3.93 8.01
C HIS A 205 4.70 -4.05 9.39
N PHE A 206 5.25 -4.93 10.21
CA PHE A 206 4.94 -5.10 11.61
C PHE A 206 6.08 -4.49 12.43
N GLU A 207 5.80 -3.37 13.11
CA GLU A 207 6.85 -2.49 13.63
C GLU A 207 6.67 -2.23 15.13
N PRO A 208 7.55 -2.78 16.00
CA PRO A 208 7.58 -2.48 17.42
C PRO A 208 8.29 -1.15 17.69
N TYR A 209 7.73 -0.36 18.61
CA TYR A 209 8.31 0.85 19.18
C TYR A 209 8.20 0.81 20.70
N GLU A 210 8.82 1.74 21.39
CA GLU A 210 8.85 1.79 22.86
C GLU A 210 7.45 1.72 23.51
N LYS A 211 6.52 2.53 23.02
CA LYS A 211 5.17 2.67 23.60
C LYS A 211 4.05 2.24 22.65
N THR A 212 4.36 1.89 21.42
CA THR A 212 3.38 1.57 20.39
C THR A 212 3.84 0.41 19.54
N TYR A 213 2.88 -0.35 19.03
CA TYR A 213 3.12 -1.31 17.98
C TYR A 213 2.30 -0.90 16.76
N ARG A 214 2.89 -0.88 15.58
CA ARG A 214 2.25 -0.36 14.38
C ARG A 214 2.31 -1.35 13.23
N VAL A 215 1.16 -1.59 12.58
CA VAL A 215 1.08 -2.33 11.33
C VAL A 215 0.82 -1.34 10.18
N ARG A 216 1.68 -1.39 9.15
CA ARG A 216 1.54 -0.57 7.95
C ARG A 216 1.56 -1.42 6.70
N PHE A 217 0.78 -1.02 5.71
CA PHE A 217 0.85 -1.58 4.36
C PHE A 217 1.48 -0.58 3.41
N ARG A 218 2.20 -1.07 2.41
CA ARG A 218 2.64 -0.26 1.27
C ARG A 218 1.69 -0.50 0.12
N VAL A 219 0.86 0.50 -0.20
CA VAL A 219 -0.10 0.44 -1.31
C VAL A 219 0.29 1.51 -2.33
N ASP A 220 0.43 1.14 -3.59
CA ASP A 220 0.88 2.05 -4.68
C ASP A 220 2.17 2.82 -4.33
N GLY A 221 3.10 2.17 -3.62
CA GLY A 221 4.39 2.73 -3.20
C GLY A 221 4.33 3.61 -1.95
N VAL A 222 3.15 3.86 -1.35
CA VAL A 222 2.97 4.72 -0.17
C VAL A 222 2.63 3.90 1.05
N MET A 223 3.31 4.20 2.19
CA MET A 223 3.05 3.55 3.46
C MET A 223 1.74 4.03 4.09
N GLN A 224 0.94 3.09 4.58
CA GLN A 224 -0.36 3.34 5.20
C GLN A 224 -0.43 2.65 6.55
N LYS A 225 -0.88 3.37 7.57
CA LYS A 225 -1.13 2.83 8.90
C LYS A 225 -2.47 2.07 8.87
N MET A 226 -2.43 0.79 9.21
CA MET A 226 -3.60 -0.09 9.18
C MET A 226 -4.11 -0.46 10.57
N ALA A 227 -3.20 -0.74 11.49
CA ALA A 227 -3.57 -1.13 12.85
C ALA A 227 -2.50 -0.73 13.87
N ASN A 228 -2.94 -0.61 15.12
CA ASN A 228 -2.08 -0.42 16.30
C ASN A 228 -2.44 -1.46 17.36
N PRO A 229 -2.00 -2.71 17.22
CA PRO A 229 -2.22 -3.69 18.28
C PRO A 229 -1.48 -3.30 19.57
N PRO A 230 -1.91 -3.81 20.74
CA PRO A 230 -1.21 -3.59 21.99
C PRO A 230 0.26 -4.03 21.91
N VAL A 231 1.15 -3.24 22.52
CA VAL A 231 2.62 -3.52 22.53
C VAL A 231 2.91 -4.90 23.16
N GLN A 232 2.11 -5.31 24.15
CA GLN A 232 2.22 -6.62 24.82
C GLN A 232 2.09 -7.80 23.88
N LEU A 233 1.41 -7.62 22.76
CA LEU A 233 1.22 -8.66 21.73
C LEU A 233 2.37 -8.73 20.72
N ALA A 234 3.33 -7.80 20.75
CA ALA A 234 4.41 -7.72 19.78
C ALA A 234 5.19 -9.05 19.66
N GLY A 235 5.55 -9.66 20.80
CA GLY A 235 6.25 -10.94 20.82
C GLY A 235 5.41 -12.12 20.30
N LYS A 236 4.11 -12.14 20.61
CA LYS A 236 3.19 -13.18 20.13
C LYS A 236 2.95 -13.07 18.62
N ILE A 237 2.79 -11.84 18.09
CA ILE A 237 2.65 -11.57 16.65
C ILE A 237 3.91 -11.97 15.90
N ALA A 238 5.11 -11.60 16.42
CA ALA A 238 6.38 -11.99 15.81
C ALA A 238 6.56 -13.51 15.80
N ALA A 239 6.29 -14.19 16.92
CA ALA A 239 6.37 -15.65 17.00
C ALA A 239 5.42 -16.32 15.99
N ARG A 240 4.16 -15.88 15.89
CA ARG A 240 3.20 -16.43 14.91
C ARG A 240 3.70 -16.27 13.48
N LEU A 241 4.19 -15.08 13.10
CA LEU A 241 4.72 -14.83 11.76
C LEU A 241 5.98 -15.67 11.47
N LYS A 242 6.85 -15.89 12.48
CA LYS A 242 8.03 -16.76 12.35
C LYS A 242 7.66 -18.22 12.16
N VAL A 243 6.67 -18.73 12.92
CA VAL A 243 6.13 -20.09 12.71
C VAL A 243 5.61 -20.24 11.29
N MET A 244 4.74 -19.34 10.85
CA MET A 244 4.16 -19.39 9.51
C MET A 244 5.19 -19.31 8.39
N SER A 245 6.35 -18.72 8.65
CA SER A 245 7.45 -18.54 7.68
C SER A 245 8.62 -19.54 7.88
N GLN A 246 8.44 -20.54 8.74
CA GLN A 246 9.44 -21.58 9.04
C GLN A 246 10.77 -21.01 9.56
N MET A 247 10.69 -19.96 10.39
CA MET A 247 11.84 -19.35 11.06
C MET A 247 11.99 -19.88 12.49
N ASP A 248 13.21 -19.83 13.02
CA ASP A 248 13.49 -20.16 14.42
C ASP A 248 12.89 -19.12 15.38
N ILE A 249 11.93 -19.52 16.21
CA ILE A 249 11.24 -18.66 17.19
C ILE A 249 12.15 -18.34 18.38
N SER A 250 13.06 -19.24 18.72
CA SER A 250 13.95 -19.12 19.87
C SER A 250 15.06 -18.11 19.61
N GLU A 251 15.54 -17.98 18.37
CA GLU A 251 16.58 -17.04 18.00
C GLU A 251 15.98 -15.65 17.68
N ARG A 252 16.32 -14.64 18.49
CA ARG A 252 15.81 -13.27 18.40
C ARG A 252 16.90 -12.22 18.23
N ARG A 253 18.16 -12.62 18.06
CA ARG A 253 19.32 -11.74 18.05
C ARG A 253 19.87 -11.47 16.65
N VAL A 254 19.51 -12.29 15.68
CA VAL A 254 20.00 -12.19 14.30
C VAL A 254 18.85 -12.08 13.31
N PRO A 255 19.07 -11.43 12.15
CA PRO A 255 18.09 -11.40 11.07
C PRO A 255 17.76 -12.80 10.56
N GLN A 256 16.51 -13.02 10.18
CA GLN A 256 16.04 -14.27 9.58
C GLN A 256 15.15 -13.94 8.37
N ASP A 257 15.19 -14.80 7.37
CA ASP A 257 14.33 -14.72 6.19
C ASP A 257 13.56 -16.05 6.03
N GLY A 258 12.30 -15.97 5.59
CA GLY A 258 11.43 -17.11 5.38
C GLY A 258 10.35 -16.83 4.35
N ARG A 259 9.43 -17.79 4.16
CA ARG A 259 8.31 -17.69 3.21
C ARG A 259 7.03 -18.19 3.85
N ILE A 260 5.91 -17.54 3.49
CA ILE A 260 4.56 -17.98 3.84
C ILE A 260 3.83 -18.24 2.53
N LYS A 261 3.16 -19.38 2.41
CA LYS A 261 2.26 -19.68 1.31
C LYS A 261 0.82 -19.69 1.80
N LEU A 262 0.03 -18.73 1.32
CA LEU A 262 -1.36 -18.53 1.71
C LEU A 262 -2.28 -19.03 0.60
N LYS A 263 -3.07 -20.07 0.86
CA LYS A 263 -4.11 -20.57 -0.06
C LYS A 263 -5.38 -19.75 0.12
N ILE A 264 -5.77 -18.99 -0.90
CA ILE A 264 -6.99 -18.17 -0.90
C ILE A 264 -8.18 -18.97 -1.45
N SER A 265 -7.93 -19.81 -2.45
CA SER A 265 -8.91 -20.73 -3.05
C SER A 265 -8.22 -22.00 -3.52
N LYS A 266 -9.01 -22.97 -4.04
CA LYS A 266 -8.46 -24.23 -4.57
C LYS A 266 -7.38 -24.00 -5.64
N ASP A 267 -7.53 -22.93 -6.44
CA ASP A 267 -6.66 -22.65 -7.59
C ASP A 267 -5.79 -21.39 -7.40
N LYS A 268 -5.89 -20.71 -6.24
CA LYS A 268 -5.15 -19.46 -6.01
C LYS A 268 -4.42 -19.48 -4.68
N ALA A 269 -3.09 -19.47 -4.75
CA ALA A 269 -2.20 -19.26 -3.61
C ALA A 269 -1.38 -17.98 -3.83
N ILE A 270 -1.05 -17.31 -2.74
CA ILE A 270 -0.16 -16.14 -2.74
C ILE A 270 1.00 -16.42 -1.82
N ASP A 271 2.20 -16.19 -2.32
CA ASP A 271 3.43 -16.32 -1.56
C ASP A 271 3.81 -14.99 -0.91
N PHE A 272 4.37 -15.05 0.29
CA PHE A 272 4.97 -13.92 0.98
C PHE A 272 6.43 -14.24 1.29
N ARG A 273 7.31 -13.33 0.93
CA ARG A 273 8.68 -13.33 1.44
C ARG A 273 8.70 -12.54 2.73
N VAL A 274 9.19 -13.15 3.80
CA VAL A 274 9.21 -12.57 5.14
C VAL A 274 10.64 -12.33 5.56
N SER A 275 10.92 -11.11 6.01
CA SER A 275 12.21 -10.75 6.62
C SER A 275 11.98 -10.27 8.04
N CYS A 276 12.68 -10.87 8.99
CA CYS A 276 12.67 -10.54 10.40
C CYS A 276 13.99 -9.88 10.78
N LEU A 277 13.90 -8.71 11.42
CA LEU A 277 15.07 -7.94 11.89
C LEU A 277 14.91 -7.59 13.37
N PRO A 278 15.85 -8.00 14.24
CA PRO A 278 15.89 -7.53 15.61
C PRO A 278 16.06 -6.01 15.69
N THR A 279 15.23 -5.35 16.49
CA THR A 279 15.33 -3.92 16.77
C THR A 279 15.37 -3.68 18.28
N LEU A 280 15.60 -2.43 18.69
CA LEU A 280 15.70 -2.05 20.11
C LEU A 280 14.46 -2.45 20.94
N PHE A 281 13.27 -2.42 20.33
CA PHE A 281 12.00 -2.67 21.02
C PHE A 281 11.31 -3.97 20.62
N GLY A 282 12.02 -4.87 19.96
CA GLY A 282 11.52 -6.16 19.50
C GLY A 282 11.84 -6.44 18.03
N GLU A 283 11.29 -7.53 17.50
CA GLU A 283 11.52 -7.95 16.12
C GLU A 283 10.59 -7.19 15.18
N LYS A 284 11.18 -6.49 14.20
CA LYS A 284 10.46 -5.91 13.07
C LYS A 284 10.34 -6.95 11.98
N LEU A 285 9.11 -7.20 11.49
CA LEU A 285 8.87 -8.09 10.35
C LEU A 285 8.35 -7.31 9.16
N VAL A 286 8.86 -7.66 7.99
CA VAL A 286 8.40 -7.12 6.70
C VAL A 286 8.04 -8.28 5.81
N LEU A 287 6.79 -8.28 5.33
CA LEU A 287 6.28 -9.30 4.42
C LEU A 287 6.05 -8.66 3.06
N ARG A 288 6.70 -9.17 2.03
CA ARG A 288 6.46 -8.79 0.63
C ARG A 288 5.49 -9.75 -0.01
N ILE A 289 4.44 -9.23 -0.61
CA ILE A 289 3.44 -10.01 -1.33
C ILE A 289 3.99 -10.34 -2.72
N LEU A 290 4.04 -11.63 -3.06
CA LEU A 290 4.43 -12.15 -4.35
C LEU A 290 3.16 -12.66 -5.06
N ASP A 291 2.45 -11.74 -5.73
CA ASP A 291 1.21 -12.09 -6.45
C ASP A 291 1.56 -12.53 -7.89
N PRO A 292 1.34 -13.81 -8.25
CA PRO A 292 1.61 -14.30 -9.59
C PRO A 292 0.85 -13.54 -10.68
N SER A 293 -0.31 -12.98 -10.37
CA SER A 293 -1.11 -12.22 -11.35
C SER A 293 -0.39 -10.96 -11.85
N SER A 294 0.54 -10.42 -11.07
CA SER A 294 1.34 -9.28 -11.49
C SER A 294 2.37 -9.59 -12.59
N ALA A 295 2.81 -10.85 -12.69
CA ALA A 295 3.69 -11.32 -13.77
C ALA A 295 2.93 -11.68 -15.05
N MET A 296 1.63 -11.92 -14.92
CA MET A 296 0.72 -12.26 -16.04
C MET A 296 0.10 -11.02 -16.70
N LEU A 297 0.52 -9.82 -16.28
CA LEU A 297 0.08 -8.57 -16.92
C LEU A 297 0.56 -8.56 -18.37
N GLY A 298 -0.38 -8.45 -19.31
CA GLY A 298 -0.02 -8.26 -20.71
C GLY A 298 0.72 -6.93 -20.92
N ILE A 299 1.46 -6.81 -22.01
CA ILE A 299 2.25 -5.63 -22.35
C ILE A 299 1.41 -4.34 -22.37
N GLU A 300 0.11 -4.45 -22.69
CA GLU A 300 -0.85 -3.33 -22.71
C GLU A 300 -1.04 -2.70 -21.31
N ALA A 301 -0.99 -3.53 -20.28
CA ALA A 301 -1.18 -3.08 -18.90
C ALA A 301 0.03 -2.31 -18.34
N LEU A 302 1.22 -2.51 -18.92
CA LEU A 302 2.44 -1.84 -18.48
C LEU A 302 2.43 -0.34 -18.77
N GLY A 303 1.71 0.06 -19.84
CA GLY A 303 1.55 1.48 -20.19
C GLY A 303 2.67 2.04 -21.07
N TYR A 304 3.29 1.22 -21.91
CA TYR A 304 4.14 1.72 -22.99
C TYR A 304 3.36 2.60 -23.95
N GLU A 305 4.00 3.59 -24.56
CA GLU A 305 3.45 4.24 -25.75
C GLU A 305 3.51 3.27 -26.93
N PRO A 306 2.61 3.40 -27.94
CA PRO A 306 2.53 2.43 -29.04
C PRO A 306 3.85 2.14 -29.73
N ASP A 307 4.61 3.16 -30.09
CA ASP A 307 5.93 3.06 -30.70
C ASP A 307 6.99 2.41 -29.78
N GLN A 308 6.93 2.71 -28.48
CA GLN A 308 7.81 2.08 -27.49
C GLN A 308 7.52 0.59 -27.34
N LYS A 309 6.23 0.23 -27.36
CA LYS A 309 5.79 -1.16 -27.34
C LYS A 309 6.29 -1.91 -28.58
N ASP A 310 6.16 -1.31 -29.77
CA ASP A 310 6.62 -1.92 -31.00
C ASP A 310 8.14 -2.16 -30.99
N MET A 311 8.93 -1.19 -30.50
CA MET A 311 10.38 -1.34 -30.32
C MET A 311 10.72 -2.47 -29.35
N PHE A 312 9.97 -2.60 -28.25
CA PHE A 312 10.16 -3.68 -27.27
C PHE A 312 9.88 -5.05 -27.89
N LEU A 313 8.75 -5.20 -28.58
CA LEU A 313 8.36 -6.44 -29.25
C LEU A 313 9.34 -6.81 -30.37
N GLU A 314 9.77 -5.84 -31.19
CA GLU A 314 10.80 -6.05 -32.22
C GLU A 314 12.09 -6.59 -31.61
N ALA A 315 12.53 -6.01 -30.50
CA ALA A 315 13.76 -6.43 -29.82
C ALA A 315 13.65 -7.83 -29.20
N LEU A 316 12.48 -8.17 -28.61
CA LEU A 316 12.23 -9.48 -28.04
C LEU A 316 12.27 -10.63 -29.08
N HIS A 317 11.79 -10.38 -30.30
CA HIS A 317 11.71 -11.41 -31.35
C HIS A 317 12.99 -11.50 -32.21
N LYS A 318 14.05 -10.76 -31.85
CA LYS A 318 15.35 -10.99 -32.51
C LYS A 318 15.90 -12.37 -32.12
N PRO A 319 16.59 -13.05 -33.04
CA PRO A 319 17.11 -14.38 -32.78
C PRO A 319 18.22 -14.38 -31.72
N GLN A 320 18.90 -13.26 -31.53
CA GLN A 320 20.00 -13.11 -30.57
C GLN A 320 20.20 -11.65 -30.19
N GLY A 321 20.93 -11.42 -29.12
CA GLY A 321 21.29 -10.09 -28.63
C GLY A 321 20.87 -9.89 -27.20
N MET A 322 20.97 -8.67 -26.71
CA MET A 322 20.70 -8.33 -25.32
C MET A 322 19.65 -7.23 -25.20
N LEU A 323 18.65 -7.46 -24.35
CA LEU A 323 17.68 -6.47 -23.93
C LEU A 323 17.91 -6.13 -22.45
N LEU A 324 18.10 -4.87 -22.14
CA LEU A 324 18.41 -4.39 -20.81
C LEU A 324 17.28 -3.51 -20.25
N ILE A 325 16.84 -3.78 -19.03
CA ILE A 325 15.88 -2.93 -18.32
C ILE A 325 16.56 -2.33 -17.10
N THR A 326 16.52 -1.01 -16.98
CA THR A 326 17.18 -0.31 -15.88
C THR A 326 16.24 0.58 -15.09
N GLY A 327 16.65 0.97 -13.90
CA GLY A 327 15.91 1.82 -12.99
C GLY A 327 16.14 1.47 -11.52
N PRO A 328 15.67 2.31 -10.59
CA PRO A 328 15.80 2.06 -9.16
C PRO A 328 14.97 0.84 -8.70
N THR A 329 15.20 0.43 -7.47
CA THR A 329 14.37 -0.59 -6.81
C THR A 329 12.90 -0.14 -6.78
N GLY A 330 11.99 -1.05 -7.11
CA GLY A 330 10.56 -0.76 -7.16
C GLY A 330 10.08 -0.02 -8.42
N SER A 331 10.91 0.15 -9.44
CA SER A 331 10.48 0.72 -10.74
C SER A 331 9.71 -0.26 -11.62
N GLY A 332 9.58 -1.54 -11.23
CA GLY A 332 8.82 -2.56 -11.96
C GLY A 332 9.62 -3.35 -12.99
N LYS A 333 10.95 -3.35 -12.93
CA LYS A 333 11.84 -4.07 -13.88
C LYS A 333 11.47 -5.55 -14.01
N THR A 334 11.31 -6.24 -12.88
CA THR A 334 10.97 -7.68 -12.86
C THR A 334 9.67 -7.97 -13.59
N VAL A 335 8.63 -7.13 -13.40
CA VAL A 335 7.36 -7.28 -14.09
C VAL A 335 7.53 -7.12 -15.61
N SER A 336 8.29 -6.12 -16.06
CA SER A 336 8.57 -5.92 -17.48
C SER A 336 9.38 -7.06 -18.09
N LEU A 337 10.38 -7.60 -17.37
CA LEU A 337 11.14 -8.79 -17.80
C LEU A 337 10.23 -10.02 -17.90
N TYR A 338 9.42 -10.29 -16.87
CA TYR A 338 8.51 -11.42 -16.85
C TYR A 338 7.44 -11.32 -17.94
N THR A 339 6.92 -10.11 -18.22
CA THR A 339 6.02 -9.89 -19.35
C THR A 339 6.72 -10.23 -20.68
N GLY A 340 7.98 -9.81 -20.86
CA GLY A 340 8.77 -10.16 -22.04
C GLY A 340 8.99 -11.66 -22.19
N ILE A 341 9.36 -12.34 -21.09
CA ILE A 341 9.57 -13.79 -21.06
C ILE A 341 8.26 -14.54 -21.36
N ASN A 342 7.14 -14.12 -20.78
CA ASN A 342 5.83 -14.74 -21.03
C ASN A 342 5.39 -14.63 -22.49
N ILE A 343 5.73 -13.52 -23.17
CA ILE A 343 5.47 -13.36 -24.61
C ILE A 343 6.27 -14.39 -25.41
N LEU A 344 7.50 -14.68 -24.99
CA LEU A 344 8.40 -15.63 -25.66
C LEU A 344 8.17 -17.09 -25.25
N ASN A 345 7.44 -17.34 -24.16
CA ASN A 345 7.17 -18.67 -23.63
C ASN A 345 6.04 -19.37 -24.41
N THR A 346 6.37 -19.88 -25.58
CA THR A 346 5.41 -20.51 -26.51
C THR A 346 5.41 -22.05 -26.43
N GLY A 347 6.20 -22.63 -25.51
CA GLY A 347 6.42 -24.08 -25.43
C GLY A 347 7.37 -24.66 -26.50
N ALA A 348 7.77 -23.85 -27.49
CA ALA A 348 8.76 -24.22 -28.51
C ALA A 348 10.16 -23.65 -28.21
N THR A 349 10.31 -22.85 -27.15
CA THR A 349 11.54 -22.17 -26.74
C THR A 349 12.01 -22.69 -25.40
N ASN A 350 13.31 -22.97 -25.26
CA ASN A 350 13.95 -23.31 -23.99
C ASN A 350 14.39 -22.05 -23.26
N ILE A 351 13.70 -21.72 -22.18
CA ILE A 351 13.93 -20.50 -21.40
C ILE A 351 14.53 -20.84 -20.04
N SER A 352 15.66 -20.25 -19.70
CA SER A 352 16.32 -20.41 -18.40
C SER A 352 16.55 -19.06 -17.73
N THR A 353 16.27 -18.97 -16.41
CA THR A 353 16.48 -17.75 -15.64
C THR A 353 17.37 -17.98 -14.43
N ALA A 354 18.22 -17.00 -14.09
CA ALA A 354 18.99 -16.95 -12.85
C ALA A 354 18.57 -15.70 -12.07
N GLU A 355 18.11 -15.87 -10.83
CA GLU A 355 17.49 -14.82 -10.03
C GLU A 355 17.92 -14.85 -8.55
N ASP A 356 17.84 -13.70 -7.86
CA ASP A 356 18.28 -13.57 -6.45
C ASP A 356 17.21 -12.88 -5.57
N PRO A 357 16.19 -13.62 -5.13
CA PRO A 357 15.71 -14.92 -5.60
C PRO A 357 14.67 -14.81 -6.72
N VAL A 358 14.14 -15.93 -7.20
CA VAL A 358 12.94 -16.01 -8.02
C VAL A 358 11.78 -15.36 -7.28
N GLU A 359 11.18 -14.34 -7.90
CA GLU A 359 10.06 -13.59 -7.31
C GLU A 359 8.72 -14.33 -7.50
N ILE A 360 8.49 -14.90 -8.68
CA ILE A 360 7.24 -15.54 -9.08
C ILE A 360 7.57 -16.77 -9.92
N ASN A 361 6.96 -17.90 -9.61
CA ASN A 361 7.10 -19.11 -10.41
C ASN A 361 6.35 -18.95 -11.75
N LEU A 362 7.05 -19.18 -12.84
CA LEU A 362 6.52 -19.17 -14.19
C LEU A 362 6.51 -20.59 -14.76
N GLU A 363 5.34 -21.05 -15.18
CA GLU A 363 5.20 -22.36 -15.79
C GLU A 363 5.93 -22.41 -17.14
N GLY A 364 6.61 -23.53 -17.44
CA GLY A 364 7.35 -23.72 -18.68
C GLY A 364 8.74 -23.07 -18.73
N ILE A 365 9.22 -22.49 -17.62
CA ILE A 365 10.51 -21.81 -17.52
C ILE A 365 11.39 -22.46 -16.45
N ASN A 366 12.66 -22.69 -16.78
CA ASN A 366 13.66 -23.22 -15.85
C ASN A 366 14.24 -22.06 -15.00
N GLN A 367 13.68 -21.83 -13.82
CA GLN A 367 14.09 -20.74 -12.93
C GLN A 367 15.09 -21.23 -11.87
N VAL A 368 16.25 -20.60 -11.78
CA VAL A 368 17.30 -20.91 -10.82
C VAL A 368 17.44 -19.80 -9.79
N ASN A 369 17.30 -20.16 -8.51
CA ASN A 369 17.72 -19.28 -7.41
C ASN A 369 19.23 -19.34 -7.24
N VAL A 370 19.92 -18.20 -7.39
CA VAL A 370 21.34 -18.12 -7.06
C VAL A 370 21.58 -18.33 -5.58
N ASN A 371 22.66 -19.01 -5.24
CA ASN A 371 23.08 -19.24 -3.85
C ASN A 371 24.62 -19.12 -3.75
N PRO A 372 25.12 -17.91 -3.50
CA PRO A 372 26.57 -17.66 -3.40
C PRO A 372 27.27 -18.49 -2.32
N LYS A 373 26.56 -18.92 -1.27
CA LYS A 373 27.13 -19.71 -0.17
C LYS A 373 27.65 -21.08 -0.63
N VAL A 374 27.01 -21.64 -1.67
CA VAL A 374 27.42 -22.94 -2.27
C VAL A 374 28.09 -22.74 -3.63
N GLY A 375 28.45 -21.53 -4.00
CA GLY A 375 29.11 -21.21 -5.25
C GLY A 375 28.18 -21.10 -6.47
N LEU A 376 26.84 -21.19 -6.31
CA LEU A 376 25.88 -20.98 -7.40
C LEU A 376 25.63 -19.47 -7.57
N THR A 377 26.55 -18.79 -8.24
CA THR A 377 26.47 -17.36 -8.60
C THR A 377 25.75 -17.16 -9.92
N PHE A 378 25.41 -15.89 -10.28
CA PHE A 378 24.89 -15.57 -11.61
C PHE A 378 25.81 -16.05 -12.73
N ALA A 379 27.11 -15.78 -12.62
CA ALA A 379 28.10 -16.22 -13.58
C ALA A 379 28.13 -17.75 -13.75
N ASN A 380 28.11 -18.51 -12.65
CA ASN A 380 28.13 -19.98 -12.70
C ASN A 380 26.81 -20.56 -13.24
N ALA A 381 25.65 -19.96 -12.92
CA ALA A 381 24.38 -20.35 -13.50
C ALA A 381 24.38 -20.13 -15.02
N LEU A 382 24.81 -18.96 -15.50
CA LEU A 382 24.95 -18.66 -16.93
C LEU A 382 25.87 -19.64 -17.65
N LYS A 383 27.08 -19.92 -17.11
CA LYS A 383 27.98 -20.92 -17.67
C LYS A 383 27.34 -22.31 -17.82
N SER A 384 26.44 -22.65 -16.90
CA SER A 384 25.69 -23.90 -16.94
C SER A 384 24.58 -23.87 -17.98
N PHE A 385 23.83 -22.77 -18.09
CA PHE A 385 22.80 -22.63 -19.11
C PHE A 385 23.32 -22.84 -20.52
N LEU A 386 24.47 -22.23 -20.86
CA LEU A 386 25.08 -22.36 -22.19
C LEU A 386 25.46 -23.84 -22.58
N ARG A 387 25.30 -24.78 -21.67
CA ARG A 387 25.48 -26.23 -21.92
C ARG A 387 24.15 -27.01 -21.89
N GLN A 388 23.02 -26.30 -21.74
CA GLN A 388 21.68 -26.88 -21.64
C GLN A 388 20.75 -26.45 -22.78
N ASP A 389 21.35 -26.06 -23.92
CA ASP A 389 20.65 -25.72 -25.15
C ASP A 389 19.53 -24.67 -24.95
N PRO A 390 19.82 -23.51 -24.34
CA PRO A 390 18.82 -22.48 -24.13
C PRO A 390 18.63 -21.65 -25.40
N ASP A 391 17.40 -21.24 -25.69
CA ASP A 391 17.12 -20.21 -26.70
C ASP A 391 17.16 -18.81 -26.06
N ILE A 392 16.62 -18.71 -24.83
CA ILE A 392 16.44 -17.47 -24.11
C ILE A 392 17.01 -17.61 -22.70
N VAL A 393 17.81 -16.63 -22.32
CA VAL A 393 18.42 -16.58 -20.99
C VAL A 393 18.05 -15.27 -20.31
N MET A 394 17.51 -15.34 -19.09
CA MET A 394 17.33 -14.16 -18.25
C MET A 394 18.31 -14.18 -17.08
N VAL A 395 18.99 -13.08 -16.87
CA VAL A 395 19.82 -12.82 -15.68
C VAL A 395 19.15 -11.71 -14.88
N GLY A 396 18.74 -12.02 -13.66
CA GLY A 396 18.00 -11.08 -12.82
C GLY A 396 18.65 -9.71 -12.75
N GLU A 397 19.97 -9.68 -12.59
CA GLU A 397 20.76 -8.44 -12.69
C GLU A 397 22.24 -8.70 -13.02
N ILE A 398 22.89 -7.73 -13.64
CA ILE A 398 24.34 -7.71 -13.90
C ILE A 398 25.00 -6.75 -12.90
N ARG A 399 25.82 -7.31 -11.99
CA ARG A 399 26.52 -6.55 -10.94
C ARG A 399 28.02 -6.43 -11.15
N ASP A 400 28.61 -7.39 -11.87
CA ASP A 400 30.06 -7.56 -12.03
C ASP A 400 30.46 -7.88 -13.47
N LEU A 401 31.75 -7.72 -13.75
CA LEU A 401 32.31 -7.93 -15.08
C LEU A 401 32.16 -9.37 -15.56
N GLU A 402 32.37 -10.37 -14.70
CA GLU A 402 32.29 -11.79 -15.08
C GLU A 402 30.90 -12.14 -15.59
N THR A 403 29.86 -11.73 -14.86
CA THR A 403 28.46 -11.93 -15.28
C THR A 403 28.16 -11.19 -16.59
N ALA A 404 28.66 -9.94 -16.74
CA ALA A 404 28.46 -9.16 -17.95
C ALA A 404 29.10 -9.81 -19.18
N GLU A 405 30.34 -10.28 -19.08
CA GLU A 405 31.06 -10.91 -20.19
C GLU A 405 30.39 -12.20 -20.66
N ILE A 406 29.92 -13.05 -19.71
CA ILE A 406 29.24 -14.31 -20.06
C ILE A 406 27.90 -14.00 -20.72
N ALA A 407 27.11 -13.04 -20.19
CA ALA A 407 25.85 -12.63 -20.76
C ALA A 407 26.02 -12.06 -22.19
N ILE A 408 27.01 -11.23 -22.41
CA ILE A 408 27.35 -10.69 -23.73
C ILE A 408 27.78 -11.81 -24.68
N LYS A 409 28.63 -12.72 -24.23
CA LYS A 409 29.04 -13.87 -25.04
C LYS A 409 27.84 -14.72 -25.44
N ALA A 410 26.90 -14.97 -24.55
CA ALA A 410 25.64 -15.64 -24.87
C ALA A 410 24.87 -14.91 -25.96
N ALA A 411 24.73 -13.58 -25.81
CA ALA A 411 24.05 -12.71 -26.77
C ALA A 411 24.72 -12.68 -28.17
N GLN A 412 26.02 -12.94 -28.25
CA GLN A 412 26.77 -13.03 -29.52
C GLN A 412 26.75 -14.41 -30.16
N THR A 413 26.38 -15.43 -29.39
CA THR A 413 26.45 -16.84 -29.82
C THR A 413 25.07 -17.48 -30.05
N GLY A 414 24.06 -16.71 -30.41
CA GLY A 414 22.77 -17.23 -30.84
C GLY A 414 21.65 -17.17 -29.79
N HIS A 415 21.86 -16.53 -28.63
CA HIS A 415 20.87 -16.49 -27.58
C HIS A 415 20.25 -15.09 -27.40
N MET A 416 18.96 -15.03 -27.10
CA MET A 416 18.33 -13.80 -26.60
C MET A 416 18.58 -13.69 -25.09
N VAL A 417 19.24 -12.63 -24.66
CA VAL A 417 19.59 -12.37 -23.26
C VAL A 417 18.78 -11.19 -22.72
N LEU A 418 18.02 -11.41 -21.64
CA LEU A 418 17.31 -10.38 -20.92
C LEU A 418 17.97 -10.15 -19.56
N SER A 419 18.19 -8.88 -19.19
CA SER A 419 18.77 -8.58 -17.87
C SER A 419 18.40 -7.20 -17.35
N THR A 420 18.77 -6.93 -16.08
CA THR A 420 18.64 -5.60 -15.49
C THR A 420 19.97 -5.03 -15.05
N LEU A 421 20.01 -3.71 -14.99
CA LEU A 421 21.05 -2.93 -14.32
C LEU A 421 20.40 -1.88 -13.40
N HIS A 422 21.22 -1.27 -12.55
CA HIS A 422 20.80 -0.15 -11.70
C HIS A 422 21.46 1.14 -12.18
N THR A 423 20.87 1.77 -13.20
CA THR A 423 21.23 3.10 -13.70
C THR A 423 19.99 3.98 -13.79
N ASN A 424 20.17 5.29 -13.99
CA ASN A 424 19.05 6.22 -14.00
C ASN A 424 18.44 6.44 -15.38
N SER A 425 19.21 6.21 -16.44
CA SER A 425 18.80 6.40 -17.83
C SER A 425 19.31 5.28 -18.75
N ALA A 426 18.76 5.17 -19.95
CA ALA A 426 19.19 4.19 -20.94
C ALA A 426 20.61 4.47 -21.47
N PRO A 427 21.01 5.72 -21.80
CA PRO A 427 22.39 6.03 -22.17
C PRO A 427 23.41 5.69 -21.08
N GLU A 428 23.10 5.98 -19.79
CA GLU A 428 23.99 5.62 -18.68
C GLU A 428 24.22 4.12 -18.54
N THR A 429 23.26 3.30 -18.95
CA THR A 429 23.37 1.84 -18.88
C THR A 429 24.53 1.32 -19.73
N LEU A 430 24.70 1.85 -20.94
CA LEU A 430 25.80 1.48 -21.84
C LEU A 430 27.16 1.92 -21.28
N THR A 431 27.22 3.16 -20.77
CA THR A 431 28.42 3.68 -20.09
C THR A 431 28.73 2.86 -18.82
N ARG A 432 27.72 2.41 -18.08
CA ARG A 432 27.90 1.56 -16.88
C ARG A 432 28.54 0.22 -17.23
N LEU A 433 28.12 -0.45 -18.30
CA LEU A 433 28.74 -1.70 -18.74
C LEU A 433 30.22 -1.48 -19.09
N ARG A 434 30.54 -0.39 -19.79
CA ARG A 434 31.92 -0.01 -20.09
C ARG A 434 32.74 0.24 -18.81
N ASN A 435 32.20 0.99 -17.88
CA ASN A 435 32.85 1.25 -16.58
C ASN A 435 33.06 0.00 -15.72
N MET A 436 32.29 -1.05 -15.95
CA MET A 436 32.52 -2.36 -15.35
C MET A 436 33.68 -3.12 -16.00
N GLY A 437 34.22 -2.63 -17.12
CA GLY A 437 35.34 -3.24 -17.85
C GLY A 437 34.95 -3.97 -19.14
N VAL A 438 33.66 -3.95 -19.52
CA VAL A 438 33.23 -4.57 -20.79
C VAL A 438 33.76 -3.77 -21.98
N ALA A 439 34.38 -4.47 -22.92
CA ALA A 439 34.90 -3.83 -24.13
C ALA A 439 33.80 -3.17 -24.98
N SER A 440 34.03 -1.95 -25.44
CA SER A 440 33.07 -1.12 -26.17
C SER A 440 32.48 -1.81 -27.40
N PHE A 441 33.29 -2.55 -28.15
CA PHE A 441 32.82 -3.27 -29.34
C PHE A 441 31.83 -4.42 -28.95
N ASN A 442 32.02 -5.08 -27.81
CA ASN A 442 31.12 -6.10 -27.31
C ASN A 442 29.75 -5.52 -26.93
N ILE A 443 29.72 -4.36 -26.31
CA ILE A 443 28.50 -3.64 -26.00
C ILE A 443 27.77 -3.25 -27.29
N ALA A 444 28.47 -2.62 -28.22
CA ALA A 444 27.90 -2.11 -29.45
C ALA A 444 27.30 -3.19 -30.36
N THR A 445 27.84 -4.42 -30.29
CA THR A 445 27.40 -5.54 -31.16
C THR A 445 26.38 -6.44 -30.50
N SER A 446 26.24 -6.40 -29.17
CA SER A 446 25.36 -7.34 -28.42
C SER A 446 24.08 -6.68 -27.93
N VAL A 447 24.11 -5.39 -27.53
CA VAL A 447 22.94 -4.74 -26.94
C VAL A 447 22.02 -4.23 -28.04
N ASN A 448 20.78 -4.76 -28.05
CA ASN A 448 19.75 -4.38 -29.02
C ASN A 448 18.89 -3.22 -28.55
N LEU A 449 18.49 -3.25 -27.26
CA LEU A 449 17.55 -2.30 -26.67
C LEU A 449 17.89 -2.07 -25.22
N VAL A 450 17.77 -0.82 -24.78
CA VAL A 450 17.85 -0.45 -23.36
C VAL A 450 16.58 0.30 -22.98
N ILE A 451 15.95 -0.11 -21.87
CA ILE A 451 14.73 0.50 -21.36
C ILE A 451 15.00 1.04 -19.95
N ALA A 452 14.94 2.34 -19.75
CA ALA A 452 14.89 2.88 -18.42
C ALA A 452 13.44 3.07 -17.97
N GLN A 453 13.15 2.73 -16.73
CA GLN A 453 11.78 2.60 -16.24
C GLN A 453 11.57 3.28 -14.88
N ARG A 454 10.43 3.96 -14.74
CA ARG A 454 9.91 4.51 -13.48
C ARG A 454 8.43 4.16 -13.34
N LEU A 455 7.92 4.17 -12.09
CA LEU A 455 6.50 4.01 -11.80
C LEU A 455 5.95 5.28 -11.16
N ALA A 456 4.91 5.86 -11.77
CA ALA A 456 4.12 6.95 -11.20
C ALA A 456 2.77 6.46 -10.69
N ARG A 457 2.18 7.15 -9.70
CA ARG A 457 0.80 6.87 -9.28
C ARG A 457 -0.16 7.31 -10.38
N ARG A 458 -1.14 6.46 -10.69
CA ARG A 458 -2.18 6.73 -11.68
C ARG A 458 -3.30 7.54 -11.06
N LEU A 459 -3.75 8.60 -11.74
CA LEU A 459 -4.94 9.34 -11.35
C LEU A 459 -6.17 8.44 -11.33
N CYS A 460 -7.01 8.62 -10.33
CA CYS A 460 -8.27 7.91 -10.24
C CYS A 460 -9.19 8.33 -11.38
N LYS A 461 -9.68 7.36 -12.16
CA LYS A 461 -10.55 7.64 -13.31
C LYS A 461 -11.86 8.30 -12.90
N ASN A 462 -12.36 8.01 -11.69
CA ASN A 462 -13.67 8.43 -11.22
C ASN A 462 -13.70 9.85 -10.65
N CYS A 463 -12.56 10.36 -10.14
CA CYS A 463 -12.56 11.65 -9.44
C CYS A 463 -11.51 12.64 -9.93
N LYS A 464 -10.65 12.29 -10.91
CA LYS A 464 -9.75 13.27 -11.51
C LYS A 464 -10.55 14.40 -12.16
N ARG A 465 -10.07 15.62 -12.09
CA ARG A 465 -10.70 16.74 -12.77
C ARG A 465 -9.70 17.54 -13.60
N PRO A 466 -10.13 18.16 -14.70
CA PRO A 466 -9.29 19.08 -15.47
C PRO A 466 -8.82 20.25 -14.60
N ILE A 467 -7.57 20.67 -14.81
CA ILE A 467 -7.01 21.86 -14.18
C ILE A 467 -6.42 22.78 -15.26
N ASN A 468 -6.64 24.08 -15.11
CA ASN A 468 -6.02 25.09 -15.98
C ASN A 468 -4.77 25.65 -15.29
N ILE A 469 -3.61 25.47 -15.94
CA ILE A 469 -2.31 25.95 -15.46
C ILE A 469 -1.79 26.98 -16.48
N PRO A 470 -1.20 28.11 -16.05
CA PRO A 470 -0.64 29.09 -16.96
C PRO A 470 0.36 28.47 -17.94
N LYS A 471 0.24 28.79 -19.24
CA LYS A 471 1.09 28.26 -20.31
C LYS A 471 2.58 28.42 -20.01
N GLN A 472 2.98 29.58 -19.49
CA GLN A 472 4.36 29.87 -19.14
C GLN A 472 4.93 28.86 -18.12
N SER A 473 4.17 28.53 -17.07
CA SER A 473 4.59 27.56 -16.05
C SER A 473 4.75 26.15 -16.63
N LEU A 474 3.90 25.78 -17.59
CA LEU A 474 4.00 24.49 -18.26
C LEU A 474 5.25 24.42 -19.18
N LEU A 475 5.55 25.49 -19.89
CA LEU A 475 6.77 25.59 -20.72
C LEU A 475 8.04 25.44 -19.85
N GLU A 476 8.08 26.07 -18.68
CA GLU A 476 9.18 25.94 -17.71
C GLU A 476 9.33 24.50 -17.17
N LEU A 477 8.25 23.72 -17.17
CA LEU A 477 8.27 22.31 -16.79
C LEU A 477 8.67 21.36 -17.95
N GLY A 478 8.93 21.91 -19.14
CA GLY A 478 9.37 21.13 -20.30
C GLY A 478 8.24 20.69 -21.25
N PHE A 479 7.02 21.22 -21.09
CA PHE A 479 5.97 21.10 -22.11
C PHE A 479 6.33 21.95 -23.33
N THR A 480 5.90 21.54 -24.50
CA THR A 480 6.12 22.29 -25.75
C THR A 480 4.85 23.05 -26.14
N ASP A 481 4.99 24.09 -26.99
CA ASP A 481 3.85 24.79 -27.55
C ASP A 481 2.90 23.81 -28.29
N ALA A 482 3.45 22.88 -29.04
CA ALA A 482 2.66 21.84 -29.73
C ALA A 482 1.83 20.96 -28.78
N ASP A 483 2.33 20.70 -27.57
CA ASP A 483 1.57 19.96 -26.54
C ASP A 483 0.38 20.78 -26.05
N LEU A 484 0.57 22.08 -25.86
CA LEU A 484 -0.40 22.96 -25.24
C LEU A 484 -1.45 23.49 -26.23
N ASP A 485 -1.12 23.55 -27.49
CA ASP A 485 -2.02 23.98 -28.57
C ASP A 485 -2.94 22.84 -29.05
N ASN A 486 -2.68 21.57 -28.63
CA ASN A 486 -3.53 20.43 -28.94
C ASN A 486 -4.72 20.36 -27.93
N PRO A 487 -5.98 20.51 -28.41
CA PRO A 487 -7.17 20.53 -27.53
C PRO A 487 -7.46 19.18 -26.87
N ASP A 488 -6.92 18.08 -27.36
CA ASP A 488 -7.10 16.75 -26.78
C ASP A 488 -6.23 16.54 -25.53
N ASN A 489 -5.23 17.39 -25.33
CA ASN A 489 -4.31 17.34 -24.21
C ASN A 489 -4.89 18.07 -23.00
N ILE A 490 -5.47 17.30 -22.09
CA ILE A 490 -6.12 17.86 -20.88
C ILE A 490 -5.34 17.43 -19.63
N ILE A 491 -4.75 18.41 -18.94
CA ILE A 491 -4.06 18.18 -17.68
C ILE A 491 -5.08 18.00 -16.56
N HIS A 492 -4.90 16.98 -15.72
CA HIS A 492 -5.79 16.64 -14.63
C HIS A 492 -5.09 16.71 -13.27
N GLU A 493 -5.86 17.08 -12.24
CA GLU A 493 -5.44 17.01 -10.85
C GLU A 493 -6.17 15.89 -10.08
N PRO A 494 -5.56 15.38 -8.98
CA PRO A 494 -6.22 14.44 -8.09
C PRO A 494 -7.23 15.17 -7.20
N VAL A 495 -8.42 14.57 -6.98
CA VAL A 495 -9.43 15.10 -6.04
C VAL A 495 -9.52 14.19 -4.82
N GLY A 496 -9.96 12.96 -4.99
CA GLY A 496 -10.24 11.99 -3.94
C GLY A 496 -11.69 11.53 -3.97
N CYS A 497 -11.91 10.24 -3.73
CA CYS A 497 -13.24 9.62 -3.60
C CYS A 497 -13.13 8.31 -2.80
N ASN A 498 -14.25 7.69 -2.49
CA ASN A 498 -14.30 6.44 -1.72
C ASN A 498 -13.61 5.25 -2.40
N GLU A 499 -13.39 5.31 -3.73
CA GLU A 499 -12.74 4.23 -4.50
C GLU A 499 -11.23 4.43 -4.67
N CYS A 500 -10.69 5.56 -4.25
CA CYS A 500 -9.29 5.87 -4.45
C CYS A 500 -8.66 6.47 -3.18
N ARG A 501 -7.37 6.69 -3.24
CA ARG A 501 -6.64 7.33 -2.15
C ARG A 501 -5.99 8.61 -2.62
N GLU A 502 -6.38 9.75 -2.01
CA GLU A 502 -5.87 11.08 -2.37
C GLU A 502 -5.96 11.37 -3.88
N GLY A 503 -6.99 10.84 -4.55
CA GLY A 503 -7.16 11.00 -5.99
C GLY A 503 -6.34 10.06 -6.86
N TYR A 504 -5.68 9.01 -6.31
CA TYR A 504 -4.87 8.06 -7.06
C TYR A 504 -5.31 6.62 -6.80
N LYS A 505 -5.26 5.78 -7.85
CA LYS A 505 -5.52 4.34 -7.79
C LYS A 505 -4.64 3.60 -8.79
N GLY A 506 -3.74 2.74 -8.29
CA GLY A 506 -2.78 1.99 -9.10
C GLY A 506 -1.58 2.81 -9.55
N ARG A 507 -0.75 2.20 -10.40
CA ARG A 507 0.49 2.76 -10.93
C ARG A 507 0.52 2.66 -12.45
N VAL A 508 1.37 3.45 -13.09
CA VAL A 508 1.65 3.43 -14.53
C VAL A 508 3.15 3.54 -14.76
N GLY A 509 3.66 2.80 -15.75
CA GLY A 509 5.05 2.90 -16.18
C GLY A 509 5.31 4.20 -16.96
N ILE A 510 6.47 4.78 -16.72
CA ILE A 510 7.07 5.83 -17.54
C ILE A 510 8.37 5.23 -18.07
N TYR A 511 8.51 5.22 -19.38
CA TYR A 511 9.56 4.49 -20.08
C TYR A 511 10.40 5.41 -20.94
N GLU A 512 11.69 5.14 -20.94
CA GLU A 512 12.68 5.64 -21.87
C GLU A 512 13.21 4.43 -22.64
N VAL A 513 12.86 4.32 -23.92
CA VAL A 513 13.17 3.15 -24.74
C VAL A 513 14.18 3.56 -25.81
N MET A 514 15.39 3.03 -25.74
CA MET A 514 16.51 3.37 -26.62
C MET A 514 16.96 2.15 -27.41
N LYS A 515 16.69 2.14 -28.71
CA LYS A 515 17.24 1.16 -29.66
C LYS A 515 18.71 1.51 -29.93
N VAL A 516 19.60 0.55 -29.84
CA VAL A 516 21.00 0.74 -30.18
C VAL A 516 21.14 0.75 -31.72
N SER A 517 21.10 1.96 -32.27
CA SER A 517 21.24 2.20 -33.71
C SER A 517 22.73 2.14 -34.15
N PRO A 518 23.01 2.06 -35.46
CA PRO A 518 24.40 2.12 -35.98
C PRO A 518 25.17 3.36 -35.52
N ASP A 519 24.48 4.51 -35.41
CA ASP A 519 25.13 5.74 -34.93
C ASP A 519 25.50 5.66 -33.46
N ILE A 520 24.59 5.12 -32.63
CA ILE A 520 24.85 4.87 -31.20
C ILE A 520 25.99 3.85 -31.06
N SER A 521 25.96 2.76 -31.83
CA SER A 521 27.05 1.76 -31.84
C SER A 521 28.40 2.36 -32.16
N ARG A 522 28.47 3.30 -33.13
CA ARG A 522 29.72 4.00 -33.47
C ARG A 522 30.21 4.83 -32.28
N ILE A 523 29.34 5.62 -31.66
CA ILE A 523 29.69 6.44 -30.49
C ILE A 523 30.21 5.56 -29.35
N ILE A 524 29.58 4.40 -29.10
CA ILE A 524 30.04 3.44 -28.08
C ILE A 524 31.45 2.94 -28.41
N MET A 525 31.71 2.58 -29.68
CA MET A 525 33.03 2.10 -30.14
C MET A 525 34.12 3.18 -30.07
N GLU A 526 33.74 4.44 -30.20
CA GLU A 526 34.63 5.62 -30.07
C GLU A 526 34.75 6.11 -28.61
N ASP A 527 34.30 5.29 -27.64
CA ASP A 527 34.29 5.59 -26.20
C ASP A 527 33.54 6.87 -25.80
N GLY A 528 32.52 7.26 -26.59
CA GLY A 528 31.64 8.38 -26.30
C GLY A 528 30.93 8.23 -24.95
N ASN A 529 30.57 9.35 -24.35
CA ASN A 529 29.92 9.36 -23.03
C ASN A 529 28.38 9.28 -23.14
N ALA A 530 27.69 9.23 -22.00
CA ALA A 530 26.23 9.11 -21.94
C ALA A 530 25.50 10.31 -22.58
N ILE A 531 26.12 11.51 -22.62
CA ILE A 531 25.55 12.70 -23.24
C ILE A 531 25.59 12.54 -24.76
N ASP A 532 26.74 12.13 -25.32
CA ASP A 532 26.91 11.90 -26.76
C ASP A 532 25.90 10.86 -27.27
N ILE A 533 25.69 9.76 -26.48
CA ILE A 533 24.71 8.72 -26.77
C ILE A 533 23.29 9.28 -26.72
N LYS A 534 22.96 10.10 -25.70
CA LYS A 534 21.65 10.74 -25.57
C LYS A 534 21.35 11.66 -26.75
N ASP A 535 22.31 12.48 -27.14
CA ASP A 535 22.15 13.43 -28.25
C ASP A 535 21.92 12.71 -29.58
N ALA A 536 22.64 11.62 -29.83
CA ALA A 536 22.40 10.77 -31.00
C ALA A 536 21.03 10.07 -30.95
N ALA A 537 20.63 9.60 -29.80
CA ALA A 537 19.31 8.97 -29.61
C ALA A 537 18.17 9.97 -29.86
N LEU A 538 18.28 11.20 -29.35
CA LEU A 538 17.26 12.26 -29.53
C LEU A 538 17.08 12.59 -31.03
N LYS A 539 18.13 12.62 -31.82
CA LYS A 539 18.06 12.82 -33.30
C LYS A 539 17.26 11.71 -33.99
N ASN A 540 17.21 10.52 -33.40
CA ASN A 540 16.48 9.35 -33.91
C ASN A 540 15.08 9.19 -33.29
N GLY A 541 14.53 10.26 -32.68
CA GLY A 541 13.16 10.25 -32.11
C GLY A 541 13.04 9.63 -30.72
N PHE A 542 14.15 9.39 -30.05
CA PHE A 542 14.16 8.93 -28.67
C PHE A 542 13.49 9.94 -27.73
N ARG A 543 12.73 9.43 -26.76
CA ARG A 543 12.12 10.22 -25.70
C ARG A 543 12.68 9.80 -24.35
N ASP A 544 13.25 10.76 -23.63
CA ASP A 544 13.72 10.53 -22.28
C ASP A 544 12.55 10.37 -21.29
N LEU A 545 12.88 10.02 -20.04
CA LEU A 545 11.87 9.79 -18.98
C LEU A 545 11.00 11.03 -18.74
N ARG A 546 11.58 12.24 -18.81
CA ARG A 546 10.82 13.49 -18.61
C ARG A 546 9.79 13.66 -19.71
N ARG A 547 10.20 13.53 -20.97
CA ARG A 547 9.29 13.66 -22.12
C ARG A 547 8.19 12.58 -22.10
N SER A 548 8.53 11.34 -21.80
CA SER A 548 7.57 10.26 -21.65
C SER A 548 6.59 10.50 -20.48
N GLY A 549 7.08 11.08 -19.37
CA GLY A 549 6.26 11.49 -18.25
C GLY A 549 5.27 12.61 -18.59
N ILE A 550 5.70 13.60 -19.37
CA ILE A 550 4.84 14.69 -19.87
C ILE A 550 3.70 14.12 -20.71
N LEU A 551 3.96 13.16 -21.61
CA LEU A 551 2.91 12.51 -22.39
C LEU A 551 1.87 11.82 -21.50
N LYS A 552 2.29 11.17 -20.40
CA LYS A 552 1.35 10.58 -19.43
C LYS A 552 0.51 11.62 -18.70
N VAL A 553 1.05 12.82 -18.47
CA VAL A 553 0.27 13.92 -17.89
C VAL A 553 -0.75 14.46 -18.89
N LEU A 554 -0.38 14.67 -20.15
CA LEU A 554 -1.25 15.14 -21.23
C LEU A 554 -2.42 14.16 -21.48
N GLN A 555 -2.15 12.86 -21.40
CA GLN A 555 -3.16 11.80 -21.47
C GLN A 555 -4.07 11.74 -20.22
N GLY A 556 -3.83 12.56 -19.19
CA GLY A 556 -4.57 12.54 -17.93
C GLY A 556 -4.43 11.24 -17.14
N VAL A 557 -3.30 10.53 -17.32
CA VAL A 557 -3.00 9.26 -16.65
C VAL A 557 -2.35 9.49 -15.29
N THR A 558 -1.45 10.49 -15.19
CA THR A 558 -0.80 10.88 -13.94
C THR A 558 -0.84 12.40 -13.77
N SER A 559 -0.50 12.89 -12.58
CA SER A 559 -0.39 14.33 -12.33
C SER A 559 1.03 14.85 -12.55
N ILE A 560 1.18 16.15 -12.80
CA ILE A 560 2.48 16.83 -12.88
C ILE A 560 3.33 16.52 -11.64
N GLN A 561 2.76 16.65 -10.45
CA GLN A 561 3.46 16.40 -9.19
C GLN A 561 4.05 14.98 -9.10
N LYS A 562 3.30 13.97 -9.55
CA LYS A 562 3.78 12.57 -9.49
C LYS A 562 4.77 12.26 -10.60
N MET A 563 4.61 12.85 -11.77
CA MET A 563 5.57 12.77 -12.86
C MET A 563 6.93 13.37 -12.46
N MET A 564 6.93 14.61 -11.97
CA MET A 564 8.15 15.29 -11.53
C MET A 564 8.93 14.53 -10.45
N ARG A 565 8.21 13.92 -9.52
CA ARG A 565 8.83 13.13 -8.43
C ARG A 565 9.65 11.94 -8.94
N VAL A 566 9.27 11.34 -10.06
CA VAL A 566 9.90 10.11 -10.58
C VAL A 566 10.78 10.35 -11.79
N THR A 567 10.70 11.52 -12.39
CA THR A 567 11.55 11.96 -13.51
C THR A 567 12.32 13.23 -13.13
N PRO A 568 13.25 13.17 -12.17
CA PRO A 568 14.11 14.31 -11.86
C PRO A 568 14.96 14.67 -13.08
N GLU A 569 15.38 15.92 -13.17
CA GLU A 569 16.27 16.44 -14.20
C GLU A 569 17.65 15.80 -14.12
#